data_6be26fe04f4398205d1374a15747be19
#
_entry.id   6be26fe04f4398205d1374a15747be19
#
_cell.length_a   1.000
_cell.length_b   1.000
_cell.length_c   1.000
_cell.angle_alpha   90.00
_cell.angle_beta   90.00
_cell.angle_gamma   90.00
#
_symmetry.space_group_name_H-M   'P 1'
#
loop_
_entity.id
_entity.type
_entity.pdbx_description
1 polymer ?
#
loop_
_entity_poly.entity_id
_entity_poly.type
_entity_poly.pdbx_seq_one_letter_code
_entity_poly.pdbx_strand_id
1 'polypeptide(L)'
;KTLYFVPSVNPDAMAAYFNKLKFERSGNATKTDDDRDGKIGEDGFEDLNQDGFITHVRIEDVTGNYIESPDDARILIKADPSKNQVGKYRLLSEGIDNDKDGKFNEDASEGVNIDKNFTFDHPVFEKGSGVYVASEPETRALLDFLYLNQNIYGVLTFGMNNNLSEAPKFDSKSAGSRIIKGWLENDVKAAEHVSKLYTEKAAIKDGPKLPMTKGNFAQTAYYHAGKFSFSTPGWWMEKEEVKKDSTEAKTEKPKKGEKSEVNPEIEFLKWAERNQLNNVFVNWTTIKHPDFPN
;
A
#
# COMPACT_ATOMS: atom_id res chain seq x y z
N LYS A 1 17.28 24.53 18.01
CA LYS A 1 16.32 23.74 17.21
C LYS A 1 16.06 22.44 17.94
N THR A 2 14.80 22.03 18.06
CA THR A 2 14.40 20.77 18.69
C THR A 2 13.95 19.82 17.58
N LEU A 3 14.39 18.56 17.64
CA LEU A 3 13.95 17.48 16.80
C LEU A 3 13.21 16.45 17.67
N TYR A 4 12.00 16.16 17.32
CA TYR A 4 11.23 15.05 17.91
C TYR A 4 11.31 13.87 16.97
N PHE A 5 11.57 12.70 17.50
CA PHE A 5 11.69 11.47 16.73
C PHE A 5 10.72 10.41 17.26
N VAL A 6 9.79 9.98 16.42
CA VAL A 6 8.83 8.91 16.71
C VAL A 6 9.24 7.70 15.88
N PRO A 7 9.87 6.69 16.49
CA PRO A 7 10.47 5.58 15.73
C PRO A 7 9.43 4.64 15.14
N SER A 8 8.26 4.52 15.76
CA SER A 8 7.15 3.72 15.26
C SER A 8 5.82 4.31 15.72
N VAL A 9 4.90 4.47 14.78
CA VAL A 9 3.52 4.89 15.08
C VAL A 9 2.60 3.68 15.24
N ASN A 10 2.96 2.54 14.65
CA ASN A 10 2.22 1.28 14.79
C ASN A 10 3.13 0.19 15.39
N PRO A 11 3.26 0.15 16.72
CA PRO A 11 4.09 -0.84 17.39
C PRO A 11 3.55 -2.27 17.24
N ASP A 12 2.24 -2.44 17.06
CA ASP A 12 1.61 -3.74 16.91
C ASP A 12 1.99 -4.39 15.58
N ALA A 13 1.92 -3.63 14.47
CA ALA A 13 2.38 -4.14 13.18
C ALA A 13 3.87 -4.46 13.20
N MET A 14 4.67 -3.63 13.88
CA MET A 14 6.10 -3.88 14.07
C MET A 14 6.35 -5.17 14.85
N ALA A 15 5.62 -5.39 15.95
CA ALA A 15 5.73 -6.62 16.74
C ALA A 15 5.30 -7.85 15.92
N ALA A 16 4.21 -7.74 15.16
CA ALA A 16 3.71 -8.81 14.32
C ALA A 16 4.69 -9.24 13.22
N TYR A 17 5.54 -8.34 12.75
CA TYR A 17 6.60 -8.67 11.79
C TYR A 17 7.55 -9.76 12.31
N PHE A 18 7.76 -9.85 13.61
CA PHE A 18 8.62 -10.86 14.24
C PHE A 18 7.89 -12.15 14.61
N ASN A 19 6.57 -12.26 14.42
CA ASN A 19 5.82 -13.48 14.64
C ASN A 19 6.27 -14.59 13.67
N LYS A 20 5.99 -15.83 14.04
CA LYS A 20 6.31 -17.00 13.18
C LYS A 20 5.48 -16.95 11.89
N LEU A 21 4.18 -16.74 12.03
CA LEU A 21 3.28 -16.59 10.89
C LEU A 21 3.44 -15.20 10.26
N LYS A 22 3.74 -15.18 9.00
CA LYS A 22 3.95 -13.97 8.19
C LYS A 22 2.74 -13.72 7.30
N PHE A 23 2.18 -12.54 7.39
CA PHE A 23 1.12 -12.06 6.50
C PHE A 23 1.30 -10.56 6.27
N GLU A 24 0.70 -10.05 5.20
CA GLU A 24 0.67 -8.61 4.95
C GLU A 24 -0.15 -7.92 6.04
N ARG A 25 0.43 -6.90 6.68
CA ARG A 25 -0.23 -6.17 7.75
C ARG A 25 0.06 -4.69 7.68
N SER A 26 -1.01 -3.92 7.61
CA SER A 26 -0.95 -2.45 7.64
C SER A 26 -1.61 -1.85 8.89
N GLY A 27 -2.42 -2.63 9.59
CA GLY A 27 -3.17 -2.20 10.77
C GLY A 27 -2.47 -2.52 12.10
N ASN A 28 -3.05 -2.00 13.18
CA ASN A 28 -2.69 -2.30 14.57
C ASN A 28 -3.35 -3.61 15.04
N ALA A 29 -3.33 -3.90 16.35
CA ALA A 29 -3.94 -5.11 16.92
C ALA A 29 -5.43 -4.96 17.26
N THR A 30 -6.08 -3.88 16.87
CA THR A 30 -7.52 -3.71 17.06
C THR A 30 -8.25 -4.78 16.27
N LYS A 31 -9.13 -5.50 16.93
CA LYS A 31 -9.99 -6.48 16.26
C LYS A 31 -11.14 -5.74 15.57
N THR A 32 -11.41 -6.12 14.34
CA THR A 32 -12.46 -5.54 13.51
C THR A 32 -13.51 -6.61 13.16
N ASP A 33 -14.72 -6.17 12.90
CA ASP A 33 -15.84 -6.90 12.33
C ASP A 33 -15.98 -6.32 10.91
N ASP A 34 -15.25 -6.90 9.96
CA ASP A 34 -15.10 -6.30 8.63
C ASP A 34 -16.29 -6.65 7.72
N ASP A 35 -16.94 -7.77 7.92
CA ASP A 35 -18.16 -8.18 7.20
C ASP A 35 -19.46 -7.64 7.84
N ARG A 36 -19.38 -7.18 9.11
CA ARG A 36 -20.46 -6.57 9.91
C ARG A 36 -21.60 -7.52 10.26
N ASP A 37 -21.28 -8.76 10.51
CA ASP A 37 -22.23 -9.76 10.99
C ASP A 37 -22.48 -9.66 12.52
N GLY A 38 -21.68 -8.87 13.23
CA GLY A 38 -21.74 -8.62 14.66
C GLY A 38 -20.82 -9.51 15.49
N LYS A 39 -20.03 -10.36 14.87
CA LYS A 39 -18.97 -11.13 15.52
C LYS A 39 -17.62 -10.51 15.13
N ILE A 40 -16.58 -10.87 15.80
CA ILE A 40 -15.26 -10.27 15.65
C ILE A 40 -14.19 -11.35 15.57
N GLY A 41 -13.51 -11.42 14.46
CA GLY A 41 -12.32 -12.24 14.28
C GLY A 41 -12.63 -13.74 14.25
N GLU A 42 -13.73 -14.15 13.64
CA GLU A 42 -14.11 -15.55 13.47
C GLU A 42 -13.46 -16.20 12.26
N ASP A 43 -13.08 -15.43 11.26
CA ASP A 43 -12.39 -15.90 10.07
C ASP A 43 -10.94 -15.38 10.05
N GLY A 44 -10.08 -16.08 10.78
CA GLY A 44 -8.68 -15.73 10.97
C GLY A 44 -7.76 -16.37 9.92
N PHE A 45 -6.49 -16.00 9.98
CA PHE A 45 -5.47 -16.58 9.10
C PHE A 45 -5.11 -18.01 9.48
N GLU A 46 -5.20 -18.97 8.56
CA GLU A 46 -4.68 -20.33 8.71
C GLU A 46 -3.62 -20.63 7.66
N ASP A 47 -2.47 -21.05 8.13
CA ASP A 47 -1.34 -21.54 7.33
C ASP A 47 -1.57 -23.02 6.98
N LEU A 48 -2.15 -23.26 5.82
CA LEU A 48 -2.61 -24.60 5.40
C LEU A 48 -1.47 -25.51 4.99
N ASN A 49 -0.38 -24.94 4.50
CA ASN A 49 0.81 -25.67 4.04
C ASN A 49 1.93 -25.72 5.08
N GLN A 50 1.79 -25.00 6.19
CA GLN A 50 2.74 -24.89 7.30
C GLN A 50 4.11 -24.34 6.92
N ASP A 51 4.14 -23.42 5.96
CA ASP A 51 5.38 -22.77 5.51
C ASP A 51 5.71 -21.49 6.31
N GLY A 52 4.80 -21.04 7.15
CA GLY A 52 4.95 -19.85 7.98
C GLY A 52 4.52 -18.55 7.27
N PHE A 53 3.91 -18.62 6.11
CA PHE A 53 3.40 -17.48 5.37
C PHE A 53 1.90 -17.66 5.07
N ILE A 54 1.15 -16.58 5.12
CA ILE A 54 -0.20 -16.55 4.53
C ILE A 54 -0.05 -16.01 3.11
N THR A 55 -0.33 -16.88 2.15
CA THR A 55 -0.16 -16.59 0.74
C THR A 55 -1.51 -16.66 0.00
N HIS A 56 -1.49 -17.07 -1.24
CA HIS A 56 -2.70 -17.25 -2.03
C HIS A 56 -2.90 -18.72 -2.41
N VAL A 57 -4.16 -19.13 -2.45
CA VAL A 57 -4.58 -20.40 -3.02
C VAL A 57 -5.17 -20.16 -4.39
N ARG A 58 -4.70 -20.90 -5.40
CA ARG A 58 -5.32 -20.93 -6.72
C ARG A 58 -6.08 -22.24 -6.92
N ILE A 59 -7.30 -22.15 -7.45
CA ILE A 59 -8.15 -23.29 -7.73
C ILE A 59 -8.45 -23.28 -9.22
N GLU A 60 -8.25 -24.41 -9.89
CA GLU A 60 -8.70 -24.56 -11.27
C GLU A 60 -10.23 -24.56 -11.32
N ASP A 61 -10.79 -23.59 -12.03
CA ASP A 61 -12.23 -23.39 -12.11
C ASP A 61 -12.60 -22.78 -13.46
N VAL A 62 -13.53 -23.41 -14.16
CA VAL A 62 -14.02 -22.91 -15.46
C VAL A 62 -14.72 -21.55 -15.36
N THR A 63 -15.19 -21.17 -14.16
CA THR A 63 -15.77 -19.87 -13.88
C THR A 63 -14.74 -18.88 -13.31
N GLY A 64 -13.49 -19.30 -13.19
CA GLY A 64 -12.39 -18.50 -12.69
C GLY A 64 -12.17 -17.25 -13.56
N ASN A 65 -11.65 -16.21 -12.98
CA ASN A 65 -11.37 -14.95 -13.64
C ASN A 65 -9.88 -14.58 -13.70
N TYR A 66 -9.00 -15.51 -13.32
CA TYR A 66 -7.55 -15.35 -13.37
C TYR A 66 -6.91 -16.27 -14.39
N ILE A 67 -5.78 -15.83 -14.92
CA ILE A 67 -4.86 -16.60 -15.79
C ILE A 67 -3.43 -16.36 -15.33
N GLU A 68 -2.53 -17.25 -15.70
CA GLU A 68 -1.10 -17.00 -15.57
C GLU A 68 -0.68 -15.84 -16.47
N SER A 69 0.15 -14.95 -15.95
CA SER A 69 0.67 -13.84 -16.75
C SER A 69 1.53 -14.37 -17.90
N PRO A 70 1.37 -13.85 -19.12
CA PRO A 70 2.23 -14.21 -20.25
C PRO A 70 3.71 -13.84 -20.03
N ASP A 71 3.96 -12.83 -19.19
CA ASP A 71 5.32 -12.32 -18.93
C ASP A 71 6.05 -13.11 -17.82
N ASP A 72 5.27 -13.68 -16.88
CA ASP A 72 5.78 -14.51 -15.80
C ASP A 72 4.65 -15.40 -15.23
N ALA A 73 4.74 -16.69 -15.45
CA ALA A 73 3.71 -17.66 -15.04
C ALA A 73 3.56 -17.82 -13.51
N ARG A 74 4.47 -17.28 -12.73
CA ARG A 74 4.35 -17.24 -11.27
C ARG A 74 3.23 -16.30 -10.81
N ILE A 75 2.94 -15.29 -11.60
CA ILE A 75 1.96 -14.23 -11.28
C ILE A 75 0.65 -14.52 -11.98
N LEU A 76 -0.44 -14.46 -11.23
CA LEU A 76 -1.79 -14.53 -11.77
C LEU A 76 -2.32 -13.12 -12.04
N ILE A 77 -2.90 -12.93 -13.21
CA ILE A 77 -3.55 -11.68 -13.61
C ILE A 77 -5.01 -11.94 -13.93
N LYS A 78 -5.85 -10.92 -13.78
CA LYS A 78 -7.25 -11.05 -14.23
C LYS A 78 -7.30 -11.20 -15.74
N ALA A 79 -8.07 -12.17 -16.19
CA ALA A 79 -8.33 -12.38 -17.62
C ALA A 79 -9.05 -11.14 -18.20
N ASP A 80 -8.59 -10.70 -19.36
CA ASP A 80 -9.19 -9.59 -20.09
C ASP A 80 -10.02 -10.13 -21.28
N PRO A 81 -11.36 -10.14 -21.20
CA PRO A 81 -12.19 -10.61 -22.29
C PRO A 81 -12.00 -9.83 -23.60
N SER A 82 -11.58 -8.56 -23.52
CA SER A 82 -11.30 -7.75 -24.70
C SER A 82 -10.11 -8.25 -25.51
N LYS A 83 -9.22 -9.02 -24.86
CA LYS A 83 -8.06 -9.70 -25.46
C LYS A 83 -8.32 -11.18 -25.74
N ASN A 84 -9.59 -11.61 -25.75
CA ASN A 84 -10.00 -13.03 -25.88
C ASN A 84 -9.36 -13.96 -24.82
N GLN A 85 -9.06 -13.43 -23.64
CA GLN A 85 -8.58 -14.23 -22.53
C GLN A 85 -9.77 -14.83 -21.78
N VAL A 86 -9.65 -16.12 -21.45
CA VAL A 86 -10.63 -16.85 -20.64
C VAL A 86 -9.98 -17.23 -19.33
N GLY A 87 -10.60 -16.87 -18.21
CA GLY A 87 -10.11 -17.21 -16.89
C GLY A 87 -10.08 -18.72 -16.68
N LYS A 88 -9.13 -19.18 -15.91
CA LYS A 88 -8.90 -20.60 -15.59
C LYS A 88 -8.83 -20.86 -14.09
N TYR A 89 -8.59 -19.81 -13.31
CA TYR A 89 -8.36 -19.94 -11.88
C TYR A 89 -9.24 -18.99 -11.09
N ARG A 90 -9.68 -19.45 -9.92
CA ARG A 90 -10.05 -18.59 -8.80
C ARG A 90 -8.82 -18.38 -7.93
N LEU A 91 -8.66 -17.16 -7.41
CA LEU A 91 -7.59 -16.79 -6.51
C LEU A 91 -8.22 -16.37 -5.18
N LEU A 92 -7.81 -17.03 -4.10
CA LEU A 92 -8.29 -16.82 -2.74
C LEU A 92 -7.11 -16.54 -1.82
N SER A 93 -7.35 -15.92 -0.68
CA SER A 93 -6.38 -15.89 0.42
C SER A 93 -6.23 -17.30 0.99
N GLU A 94 -5.05 -17.64 1.50
CA GLU A 94 -4.82 -18.88 2.19
C GLU A 94 -5.51 -18.87 3.56
N GLY A 95 -6.42 -19.81 3.78
CA GLY A 95 -7.24 -19.94 4.98
C GLY A 95 -8.44 -20.83 4.74
N ILE A 96 -9.33 -20.89 5.71
CA ILE A 96 -10.57 -21.65 5.71
C ILE A 96 -11.72 -20.65 5.82
N ASP A 97 -12.80 -20.89 5.10
CA ASP A 97 -14.06 -20.16 5.25
C ASP A 97 -14.77 -20.67 6.51
N ASN A 98 -14.47 -20.07 7.66
CA ASN A 98 -14.89 -20.57 8.98
C ASN A 98 -16.36 -20.28 9.27
N ASP A 99 -16.92 -19.21 8.75
CA ASP A 99 -18.31 -18.78 8.92
C ASP A 99 -19.23 -19.20 7.76
N LYS A 100 -18.65 -19.65 6.64
CA LYS A 100 -19.31 -20.15 5.42
C LYS A 100 -20.07 -19.08 4.62
N ASP A 101 -19.52 -17.88 4.59
CA ASP A 101 -20.04 -16.80 3.76
C ASP A 101 -19.47 -16.80 2.34
N GLY A 102 -18.45 -17.60 2.09
CA GLY A 102 -17.77 -17.75 0.78
C GLY A 102 -16.60 -16.83 0.58
N LYS A 103 -16.17 -16.11 1.61
CA LYS A 103 -14.93 -15.34 1.64
C LYS A 103 -13.90 -16.04 2.53
N PHE A 104 -12.71 -15.49 2.62
CA PHE A 104 -11.59 -16.11 3.33
C PHE A 104 -10.78 -15.03 4.02
N ASN A 105 -10.57 -15.16 5.31
CA ASN A 105 -9.76 -14.26 6.14
C ASN A 105 -10.25 -12.80 6.17
N GLU A 106 -11.53 -12.53 5.97
CA GLU A 106 -12.03 -11.15 5.95
C GLU A 106 -12.05 -10.49 7.32
N ASP A 107 -12.22 -11.28 8.38
CA ASP A 107 -12.12 -10.85 9.77
C ASP A 107 -10.76 -11.21 10.40
N ALA A 108 -9.82 -11.62 9.58
CA ALA A 108 -8.45 -11.75 10.01
C ALA A 108 -7.99 -10.43 10.62
N SER A 109 -7.29 -10.48 11.75
CA SER A 109 -6.89 -9.31 12.53
C SER A 109 -5.90 -8.40 11.79
N GLU A 110 -6.35 -7.85 10.64
CA GLU A 110 -5.63 -6.83 9.89
C GLU A 110 -5.60 -5.51 10.64
N GLY A 111 -6.56 -5.31 11.56
CA GLY A 111 -6.66 -4.15 12.43
C GLY A 111 -6.97 -2.85 11.70
N VAL A 112 -6.79 -1.75 12.41
CA VAL A 112 -6.97 -0.42 11.86
C VAL A 112 -5.65 0.12 11.31
N ASN A 113 -5.66 0.52 10.04
CA ASN A 113 -4.53 1.21 9.44
C ASN A 113 -4.44 2.63 10.01
N ILE A 114 -3.41 2.89 10.80
CA ILE A 114 -3.25 4.17 11.48
C ILE A 114 -3.24 5.33 10.47
N ASP A 115 -2.66 5.15 9.28
CA ASP A 115 -2.64 6.19 8.23
C ASP A 115 -3.94 6.29 7.40
N LYS A 116 -5.03 5.68 7.88
CA LYS A 116 -6.41 5.90 7.44
C LYS A 116 -7.33 6.45 8.54
N ASN A 117 -6.83 6.57 9.77
CA ASN A 117 -7.64 6.89 10.94
C ASN A 117 -7.53 8.35 11.40
N PHE A 118 -6.73 9.18 10.71
CA PHE A 118 -6.61 10.60 11.01
C PHE A 118 -7.78 11.45 10.49
N THR A 119 -7.81 12.71 10.92
CA THR A 119 -8.99 13.57 10.85
C THR A 119 -9.25 14.21 9.50
N PHE A 120 -8.24 14.40 8.65
CA PHE A 120 -8.46 15.01 7.35
C PHE A 120 -8.91 13.97 6.31
N ASP A 121 -10.04 14.24 5.66
CA ASP A 121 -10.66 13.38 4.64
C ASP A 121 -10.75 11.90 5.07
N HIS A 122 -11.16 11.67 6.32
CA HIS A 122 -11.28 10.32 6.90
C HIS A 122 -12.17 9.43 6.02
N PRO A 123 -11.70 8.24 5.61
CA PRO A 123 -12.45 7.35 4.72
C PRO A 123 -13.49 6.53 5.48
N VAL A 124 -14.63 7.17 5.77
CA VAL A 124 -15.72 6.57 6.56
C VAL A 124 -16.19 5.26 5.92
N PHE A 125 -16.26 4.20 6.71
CA PHE A 125 -16.69 2.85 6.31
C PHE A 125 -15.76 2.11 5.34
N GLU A 126 -14.59 2.63 5.03
CA GLU A 126 -13.60 1.86 4.26
C GLU A 126 -12.86 0.86 5.19
N LYS A 127 -12.52 -0.33 4.67
CA LYS A 127 -11.76 -1.34 5.43
C LYS A 127 -10.47 -0.73 5.98
N GLY A 128 -10.20 -1.00 7.25
CA GLY A 128 -9.03 -0.49 7.97
C GLY A 128 -9.08 0.98 8.36
N SER A 129 -10.22 1.69 8.21
CA SER A 129 -10.34 3.10 8.62
C SER A 129 -10.66 3.29 10.11
N GLY A 130 -11.01 2.21 10.81
CA GLY A 130 -11.51 2.25 12.19
C GLY A 130 -12.99 2.57 12.29
N VAL A 131 -13.55 2.40 13.48
CA VAL A 131 -14.99 2.58 13.73
C VAL A 131 -15.42 4.04 13.55
N TYR A 132 -14.55 4.97 13.89
CA TYR A 132 -14.71 6.41 13.69
C TYR A 132 -13.34 7.09 13.60
N VAL A 133 -13.36 8.34 13.20
CA VAL A 133 -12.13 9.15 13.09
C VAL A 133 -11.38 9.23 14.42
N ALA A 134 -10.08 8.99 14.38
CA ALA A 134 -9.23 8.95 15.58
C ALA A 134 -9.75 7.96 16.65
N SER A 135 -10.29 6.82 16.21
CA SER A 135 -10.71 5.74 17.13
C SER A 135 -9.51 5.10 17.84
N GLU A 136 -8.36 5.07 17.18
CA GLU A 136 -7.19 4.36 17.67
C GLU A 136 -6.39 5.19 18.68
N PRO A 137 -5.86 4.54 19.74
CA PRO A 137 -5.07 5.20 20.76
C PRO A 137 -3.79 5.82 20.18
N GLU A 138 -3.16 5.18 19.21
CA GLU A 138 -1.96 5.66 18.53
C GLU A 138 -2.25 6.95 17.76
N THR A 139 -3.37 7.00 17.05
CA THR A 139 -3.81 8.20 16.33
C THR A 139 -4.05 9.35 17.29
N ARG A 140 -4.76 9.11 18.40
CA ARG A 140 -5.01 10.12 19.42
C ARG A 140 -3.73 10.62 20.08
N ALA A 141 -2.85 9.70 20.48
CA ALA A 141 -1.59 10.05 21.10
C ALA A 141 -0.72 10.95 20.19
N LEU A 142 -0.68 10.64 18.89
CA LEU A 142 0.09 11.45 17.94
C LEU A 142 -0.56 12.81 17.67
N LEU A 143 -1.89 12.89 17.61
CA LEU A 143 -2.62 14.15 17.50
C LEU A 143 -2.43 15.02 18.74
N ASP A 144 -2.58 14.47 19.94
CA ASP A 144 -2.37 15.16 21.19
C ASP A 144 -0.93 15.69 21.27
N PHE A 145 0.05 14.87 20.93
CA PHE A 145 1.44 15.30 20.87
C PHE A 145 1.65 16.49 19.91
N LEU A 146 1.05 16.40 18.71
CA LEU A 146 1.17 17.45 17.69
C LEU A 146 0.55 18.77 18.15
N TYR A 147 -0.63 18.72 18.79
CA TYR A 147 -1.36 19.91 19.23
C TYR A 147 -0.80 20.51 20.53
N LEU A 148 -0.25 19.70 21.42
CA LEU A 148 0.40 20.18 22.64
C LEU A 148 1.74 20.85 22.36
N ASN A 149 2.46 20.44 21.33
CA ASN A 149 3.79 20.96 20.99
C ASN A 149 3.72 21.99 19.86
N GLN A 150 3.26 23.19 20.19
CA GLN A 150 3.08 24.29 19.23
C GLN A 150 4.38 24.74 18.53
N ASN A 151 5.55 24.41 19.09
CA ASN A 151 6.86 24.68 18.52
C ASN A 151 7.22 23.76 17.34
N ILE A 152 6.43 22.73 17.05
CA ILE A 152 6.58 21.93 15.83
C ILE A 152 6.21 22.81 14.65
N TYR A 153 7.16 23.02 13.75
CA TYR A 153 6.99 23.81 12.54
C TYR A 153 6.69 22.95 11.32
N GLY A 154 7.29 21.77 11.27
CA GLY A 154 7.11 20.83 10.17
C GLY A 154 7.22 19.39 10.63
N VAL A 155 6.65 18.48 9.87
CA VAL A 155 6.71 17.04 10.08
C VAL A 155 7.23 16.33 8.82
N LEU A 156 7.92 15.23 9.03
CA LEU A 156 8.34 14.31 7.99
C LEU A 156 7.83 12.91 8.37
N THR A 157 7.08 12.29 7.48
CA THR A 157 6.53 10.96 7.66
C THR A 157 7.13 9.99 6.65
N PHE A 158 7.52 8.81 7.09
CA PHE A 158 7.87 7.71 6.22
C PHE A 158 6.66 6.78 6.10
N GLY A 159 6.12 6.63 4.90
CA GLY A 159 4.88 5.86 4.65
C GLY A 159 4.57 5.72 3.16
N MET A 160 3.32 5.36 2.87
CA MET A 160 2.87 5.07 1.50
C MET A 160 2.46 6.32 0.70
N ASN A 161 2.73 7.51 1.21
CA ASN A 161 2.45 8.77 0.54
C ASN A 161 3.76 9.43 0.11
N ASN A 162 3.75 10.20 -0.98
CA ASN A 162 4.94 10.90 -1.43
C ASN A 162 4.61 12.31 -1.93
N ASN A 163 4.99 13.31 -1.15
CA ASN A 163 4.99 14.71 -1.54
C ASN A 163 6.33 15.39 -1.29
N LEU A 164 7.35 14.61 -0.93
CA LEU A 164 8.69 15.12 -0.68
C LEU A 164 9.59 14.98 -1.92
N SER A 165 9.66 13.82 -2.56
CA SER A 165 10.43 13.69 -3.80
C SER A 165 9.66 14.24 -5.02
N GLU A 166 8.35 14.33 -4.95
CA GLU A 166 7.50 14.99 -5.94
C GLU A 166 6.65 16.06 -5.24
N ALA A 167 7.09 17.32 -5.31
CA ALA A 167 6.42 18.41 -4.62
C ALA A 167 4.94 18.57 -5.03
N PRO A 168 4.06 18.96 -4.09
CA PRO A 168 2.67 19.25 -4.43
C PRO A 168 2.58 20.39 -5.43
N LYS A 169 1.56 20.36 -6.29
CA LYS A 169 1.29 21.42 -7.26
C LYS A 169 0.18 22.33 -6.75
N PHE A 170 0.30 23.62 -7.05
CA PHE A 170 -0.78 24.54 -6.76
C PHE A 170 -1.97 24.28 -7.70
N ASP A 171 -3.16 24.13 -7.09
CA ASP A 171 -4.43 24.10 -7.79
C ASP A 171 -5.40 25.07 -7.13
N SER A 172 -5.71 26.16 -7.83
CA SER A 172 -6.56 27.24 -7.35
C SER A 172 -7.99 26.78 -6.99
N LYS A 173 -8.51 25.76 -7.68
CA LYS A 173 -9.83 25.21 -7.37
C LYS A 173 -9.84 24.47 -6.03
N SER A 174 -8.85 23.63 -5.81
CA SER A 174 -8.73 22.85 -4.56
C SER A 174 -8.32 23.74 -3.38
N ALA A 175 -7.47 24.72 -3.59
CA ALA A 175 -7.04 25.67 -2.55
C ALA A 175 -8.12 26.71 -2.18
N GLY A 176 -9.00 27.06 -3.13
CA GLY A 176 -10.10 28.00 -2.93
C GLY A 176 -11.47 27.37 -2.62
N SER A 177 -11.53 26.05 -2.47
CA SER A 177 -12.78 25.36 -2.18
C SER A 177 -13.21 25.54 -0.72
N ARG A 178 -14.52 25.35 -0.44
CA ARG A 178 -15.04 25.40 0.95
C ARG A 178 -14.33 24.43 1.90
N ILE A 179 -14.01 23.23 1.40
CA ILE A 179 -13.12 22.29 2.08
C ILE A 179 -11.82 22.35 1.31
N ILE A 180 -10.80 22.97 1.91
CA ILE A 180 -9.49 23.11 1.29
C ILE A 180 -8.84 21.71 1.15
N LYS A 181 -8.54 21.34 -0.07
CA LYS A 181 -7.87 20.06 -0.41
C LYS A 181 -6.58 20.25 -1.20
N GLY A 182 -6.20 21.49 -1.45
CA GLY A 182 -4.97 21.87 -2.16
C GLY A 182 -4.04 22.70 -1.28
N TRP A 183 -2.76 22.61 -1.51
CA TRP A 183 -1.77 23.43 -0.83
C TRP A 183 -1.90 24.90 -1.21
N LEU A 184 -1.60 25.79 -0.29
CA LEU A 184 -1.57 27.22 -0.57
C LEU A 184 -0.37 27.55 -1.49
N GLU A 185 -0.54 28.55 -2.36
CA GLU A 185 0.46 28.88 -3.40
C GLU A 185 1.85 29.15 -2.83
N ASN A 186 1.93 29.89 -1.73
CA ASN A 186 3.21 30.19 -1.11
C ASN A 186 3.84 28.96 -0.43
N ASP A 187 3.02 28.05 0.07
CA ASP A 187 3.50 26.82 0.70
C ASP A 187 4.00 25.84 -0.35
N VAL A 188 3.39 25.80 -1.54
CA VAL A 188 3.90 25.03 -2.68
C VAL A 188 5.30 25.50 -3.07
N LYS A 189 5.57 26.81 -3.15
CA LYS A 189 6.91 27.33 -3.44
C LYS A 189 7.96 26.88 -2.42
N ALA A 190 7.57 26.87 -1.13
CA ALA A 190 8.44 26.36 -0.07
C ALA A 190 8.65 24.83 -0.18
N ALA A 191 7.57 24.08 -0.50
CA ALA A 191 7.65 22.64 -0.69
C ALA A 191 8.52 22.24 -1.89
N GLU A 192 8.42 22.97 -3.01
CA GLU A 192 9.29 22.77 -4.18
C GLU A 192 10.77 22.97 -3.82
N HIS A 193 11.07 23.99 -3.02
CA HIS A 193 12.45 24.22 -2.55
C HIS A 193 12.95 23.06 -1.67
N VAL A 194 12.12 22.58 -0.72
CA VAL A 194 12.47 21.43 0.14
C VAL A 194 12.63 20.16 -0.67
N SER A 195 11.73 19.91 -1.61
CA SER A 195 11.78 18.75 -2.52
C SER A 195 13.07 18.74 -3.34
N LYS A 196 13.45 19.91 -3.91
CA LYS A 196 14.70 20.05 -4.63
C LYS A 196 15.93 19.77 -3.75
N LEU A 197 15.99 20.33 -2.56
CA LEU A 197 17.07 20.05 -1.61
C LEU A 197 17.13 18.56 -1.24
N TYR A 198 15.98 17.93 -1.01
CA TYR A 198 15.92 16.50 -0.69
C TYR A 198 16.45 15.64 -1.83
N THR A 199 15.95 15.85 -3.05
CA THR A 199 16.37 15.08 -4.22
C THR A 199 17.85 15.25 -4.54
N GLU A 200 18.37 16.49 -4.41
CA GLU A 200 19.79 16.77 -4.65
C GLU A 200 20.69 16.16 -3.56
N LYS A 201 20.33 16.34 -2.27
CA LYS A 201 21.18 15.89 -1.16
C LYS A 201 21.14 14.40 -0.90
N ALA A 202 20.00 13.78 -1.09
CA ALA A 202 19.83 12.33 -0.95
C ALA A 202 20.10 11.57 -2.27
N ALA A 203 20.51 12.26 -3.34
CA ALA A 203 20.74 11.70 -4.68
C ALA A 203 19.56 10.86 -5.19
N ILE A 204 18.33 11.30 -4.85
CA ILE A 204 17.11 10.58 -5.19
C ILE A 204 16.88 10.60 -6.70
N LYS A 205 16.72 9.42 -7.27
CA LYS A 205 16.28 9.23 -8.65
C LYS A 205 14.93 8.51 -8.65
N ASP A 206 14.07 8.88 -9.57
CA ASP A 206 12.82 8.18 -9.86
C ASP A 206 11.92 7.88 -8.64
N GLY A 207 11.76 8.88 -7.76
CA GLY A 207 10.85 8.76 -6.61
C GLY A 207 9.44 8.33 -7.07
N PRO A 208 8.80 7.37 -6.38
CA PRO A 208 7.52 6.84 -6.81
C PRO A 208 6.43 7.89 -6.76
N LYS A 209 5.56 7.90 -7.76
CA LYS A 209 4.35 8.74 -7.79
C LYS A 209 3.26 8.04 -6.99
N LEU A 210 3.25 8.30 -5.69
CA LEU A 210 2.24 7.77 -4.80
C LEU A 210 1.20 8.85 -4.50
N PRO A 211 -0.09 8.58 -4.74
CA PRO A 211 -1.15 9.52 -4.40
C PRO A 211 -1.29 9.63 -2.88
N MET A 212 -1.72 10.79 -2.41
CA MET A 212 -2.10 10.95 -1.00
C MET A 212 -3.36 10.14 -0.72
N THR A 213 -3.26 9.22 0.23
CA THR A 213 -4.39 8.43 0.71
C THR A 213 -5.27 9.27 1.64
N LYS A 214 -6.54 8.90 1.78
CA LYS A 214 -7.46 9.57 2.72
C LYS A 214 -7.15 9.21 4.17
N GLY A 215 -7.43 10.13 5.08
CA GLY A 215 -7.28 9.90 6.53
C GLY A 215 -5.83 9.77 6.99
N ASN A 216 -4.84 10.22 6.22
CA ASN A 216 -3.44 10.10 6.55
C ASN A 216 -2.93 11.24 7.46
N PHE A 217 -1.82 10.95 8.16
CA PHE A 217 -1.21 11.90 9.07
C PHE A 217 -0.64 13.12 8.36
N ALA A 218 0.00 12.94 7.21
CA ALA A 218 0.65 14.03 6.50
C ALA A 218 -0.34 15.14 6.10
N GLN A 219 -1.50 14.76 5.57
CA GLN A 219 -2.55 15.71 5.23
C GLN A 219 -3.18 16.35 6.48
N THR A 220 -3.42 15.56 7.52
CA THR A 220 -3.96 16.07 8.79
C THR A 220 -3.03 17.10 9.43
N ALA A 221 -1.72 16.85 9.43
CA ALA A 221 -0.73 17.78 9.94
C ALA A 221 -0.70 19.10 9.17
N TYR A 222 -0.89 19.06 7.84
CA TYR A 222 -0.94 20.28 7.03
C TYR A 222 -2.29 21.00 7.16
N TYR A 223 -3.40 20.33 6.86
CA TYR A 223 -4.70 20.98 6.74
C TYR A 223 -5.36 21.31 8.07
N HIS A 224 -5.17 20.48 9.10
CA HIS A 224 -5.81 20.68 10.41
C HIS A 224 -4.89 21.26 11.46
N ALA A 225 -3.59 20.94 11.43
CA ALA A 225 -2.65 21.45 12.41
C ALA A 225 -1.77 22.61 11.89
N GLY A 226 -1.85 22.97 10.60
CA GLY A 226 -1.12 24.10 10.01
C GLY A 226 0.39 23.93 10.03
N LYS A 227 0.90 22.72 9.88
CA LYS A 227 2.33 22.41 9.86
C LYS A 227 2.78 22.11 8.44
N PHE A 228 3.99 22.53 8.05
CA PHE A 228 4.57 21.96 6.84
C PHE A 228 4.69 20.45 7.01
N SER A 229 4.15 19.71 6.03
CA SER A 229 4.04 18.26 6.17
C SER A 229 4.53 17.55 4.92
N PHE A 230 5.60 16.78 5.10
CA PHE A 230 6.25 16.03 4.06
C PHE A 230 6.10 14.53 4.32
N SER A 231 5.94 13.77 3.26
CA SER A 231 5.87 12.32 3.32
C SER A 231 6.63 11.72 2.15
N THR A 232 7.30 10.61 2.40
CA THR A 232 7.99 9.83 1.38
C THR A 232 8.09 8.38 1.82
N PRO A 233 8.10 7.40 0.90
CA PRO A 233 8.48 6.03 1.27
C PRO A 233 9.90 5.99 1.83
N GLY A 234 10.14 5.09 2.78
CA GLY A 234 11.48 4.86 3.29
C GLY A 234 12.40 4.16 2.30
N TRP A 235 11.80 3.48 1.32
CA TRP A 235 12.49 2.75 0.27
C TRP A 235 11.56 2.56 -0.94
N TRP A 236 12.15 2.45 -2.13
CA TRP A 236 11.47 2.00 -3.35
C TRP A 236 12.45 1.33 -4.29
N MET A 237 11.92 0.52 -5.19
CA MET A 237 12.68 -0.13 -6.24
C MET A 237 13.10 0.89 -7.29
N GLU A 238 14.41 0.97 -7.55
CA GLU A 238 14.91 1.81 -8.64
C GLU A 238 14.48 1.26 -10.00
N LYS A 239 14.01 2.16 -10.86
CA LYS A 239 13.70 1.81 -12.26
C LYS A 239 14.98 1.62 -13.03
N GLU A 240 15.03 0.57 -13.84
CA GLU A 240 16.15 0.39 -14.76
C GLU A 240 16.19 1.50 -15.81
N GLU A 241 17.36 2.11 -15.96
CA GLU A 241 17.68 2.83 -17.19
C GLU A 241 17.84 1.78 -18.30
N VAL A 242 16.82 1.63 -19.14
CA VAL A 242 16.95 0.84 -20.37
C VAL A 242 18.06 1.50 -21.20
N LYS A 243 19.29 1.00 -21.08
CA LYS A 243 20.36 1.36 -21.99
C LYS A 243 19.89 0.94 -23.38
N LYS A 244 19.54 1.91 -24.22
CA LYS A 244 19.32 1.66 -25.63
C LYS A 244 20.66 1.24 -26.22
N ASP A 245 20.90 -0.05 -26.23
CA ASP A 245 21.95 -0.58 -27.06
C ASP A 245 21.65 -0.23 -28.52
N SER A 246 22.56 0.51 -29.11
CA SER A 246 22.44 1.13 -30.44
C SER A 246 22.60 0.15 -31.60
N THR A 247 22.34 -1.14 -31.38
CA THR A 247 22.50 -2.18 -32.39
C THR A 247 21.47 -3.29 -32.24
N GLU A 248 20.18 -2.96 -32.46
CA GLU A 248 19.26 -3.97 -33.00
C GLU A 248 18.06 -3.28 -33.67
N ALA A 249 17.82 -3.76 -34.89
CA ALA A 249 16.72 -3.58 -35.81
C ALA A 249 15.54 -2.66 -35.47
N LYS A 250 15.22 -1.80 -36.41
CA LYS A 250 13.98 -1.05 -36.56
C LYS A 250 12.76 -1.95 -36.42
N THR A 251 12.31 -2.17 -35.19
CA THR A 251 10.96 -2.62 -34.93
C THR A 251 10.08 -1.37 -34.76
N GLU A 252 8.90 -1.41 -35.37
CA GLU A 252 7.96 -0.30 -35.49
C GLU A 252 7.69 0.36 -34.15
N LYS A 253 7.68 1.69 -34.16
CA LYS A 253 7.27 2.49 -32.99
C LYS A 253 5.89 2.04 -32.55
N PRO A 254 5.68 1.68 -31.25
CA PRO A 254 4.35 1.39 -30.75
C PRO A 254 3.46 2.60 -30.99
N LYS A 255 2.27 2.34 -31.51
CA LYS A 255 1.25 3.37 -31.75
C LYS A 255 0.95 4.10 -30.45
N LYS A 256 0.89 5.44 -30.53
CA LYS A 256 0.62 6.36 -29.43
C LYS A 256 -0.73 5.98 -28.79
N GLY A 257 -0.72 5.21 -27.68
CA GLY A 257 -1.93 4.75 -26.99
C GLY A 257 -1.76 3.51 -26.12
N GLU A 258 -0.84 2.62 -26.42
CA GLU A 258 -0.59 1.40 -25.63
C GLU A 258 0.73 1.57 -24.85
N LYS A 259 0.65 2.19 -23.69
CA LYS A 259 1.59 1.87 -22.61
C LYS A 259 1.13 0.51 -22.08
N SER A 260 1.83 -0.56 -22.40
CA SER A 260 1.74 -1.78 -21.61
C SER A 260 2.17 -1.38 -20.19
N GLU A 261 1.23 -1.24 -19.29
CA GLU A 261 1.56 -1.11 -17.88
C GLU A 261 2.19 -2.44 -17.48
N VAL A 262 3.50 -2.43 -17.31
CA VAL A 262 4.21 -3.61 -16.83
C VAL A 262 3.69 -3.87 -15.42
N ASN A 263 3.31 -5.12 -15.15
CA ASN A 263 2.81 -5.50 -13.83
C ASN A 263 3.93 -5.26 -12.79
N PRO A 264 3.67 -4.43 -11.74
CA PRO A 264 4.69 -4.09 -10.76
C PRO A 264 5.21 -5.29 -9.97
N GLU A 265 4.43 -6.35 -9.81
CA GLU A 265 4.86 -7.59 -9.16
C GLU A 265 5.91 -8.31 -10.01
N ILE A 266 5.73 -8.33 -11.33
CA ILE A 266 6.71 -8.90 -12.27
C ILE A 266 7.99 -8.07 -12.29
N GLU A 267 7.88 -6.74 -12.28
CA GLU A 267 9.05 -5.86 -12.17
C GLU A 267 9.83 -6.14 -10.87
N PHE A 268 9.10 -6.31 -9.76
CA PHE A 268 9.69 -6.63 -8.46
C PHE A 268 10.41 -7.99 -8.47
N LEU A 269 9.80 -9.02 -9.04
CA LEU A 269 10.44 -10.34 -9.16
C LEU A 269 11.73 -10.28 -9.99
N LYS A 270 11.70 -9.60 -11.13
CA LYS A 270 12.88 -9.40 -11.97
C LYS A 270 13.99 -8.62 -11.26
N TRP A 271 13.60 -7.57 -10.51
CA TRP A 271 14.54 -6.82 -9.69
C TRP A 271 15.14 -7.69 -8.58
N ALA A 272 14.31 -8.48 -7.90
CA ALA A 272 14.75 -9.38 -6.85
C ALA A 272 15.74 -10.44 -7.36
N GLU A 273 15.47 -11.04 -8.51
CA GLU A 273 16.36 -12.02 -9.15
C GLU A 273 17.73 -11.40 -9.49
N ARG A 274 17.74 -10.19 -10.05
CA ARG A 274 19.00 -9.48 -10.34
C ARG A 274 19.81 -9.18 -9.09
N ASN A 275 19.14 -8.88 -7.98
CA ASN A 275 19.78 -8.61 -6.69
C ASN A 275 20.00 -9.87 -5.85
N GLN A 276 19.76 -11.06 -6.41
CA GLN A 276 19.97 -12.36 -5.75
C GLN A 276 19.16 -12.54 -4.46
N LEU A 277 17.97 -11.93 -4.42
CA LEU A 277 17.03 -12.09 -3.31
C LEU A 277 16.15 -13.33 -3.56
N ASN A 278 16.44 -14.43 -2.88
CA ASN A 278 15.84 -15.73 -3.18
C ASN A 278 14.51 -15.99 -2.44
N ASN A 279 14.13 -15.15 -1.47
CA ASN A 279 13.00 -15.41 -0.57
C ASN A 279 11.86 -14.39 -0.77
N VAL A 280 11.65 -13.91 -1.98
CA VAL A 280 10.64 -12.92 -2.29
C VAL A 280 9.37 -13.51 -2.91
N PHE A 281 9.40 -14.80 -3.22
CA PHE A 281 8.28 -15.52 -3.82
C PHE A 281 8.20 -16.94 -3.25
N VAL A 282 7.02 -17.32 -2.81
CA VAL A 282 6.69 -18.70 -2.41
C VAL A 282 6.21 -19.45 -3.64
N ASN A 283 6.87 -20.54 -4.01
CA ASN A 283 6.50 -21.32 -5.19
C ASN A 283 5.14 -21.98 -5.01
N TRP A 284 4.38 -22.05 -6.09
CA TRP A 284 3.12 -22.79 -6.10
C TRP A 284 3.33 -24.25 -5.77
N THR A 285 2.64 -24.74 -4.76
CA THR A 285 2.65 -26.14 -4.31
C THR A 285 1.23 -26.65 -4.18
N THR A 286 1.04 -27.94 -4.44
CA THR A 286 -0.29 -28.57 -4.27
C THR A 286 -0.57 -28.73 -2.79
N ILE A 287 -1.72 -28.24 -2.33
CA ILE A 287 -2.23 -28.42 -0.98
C ILE A 287 -3.57 -29.15 -0.99
N LYS A 288 -3.93 -29.72 0.17
CA LYS A 288 -5.30 -30.22 0.40
C LYS A 288 -6.08 -29.11 1.10
N HIS A 289 -7.02 -28.52 0.42
CA HIS A 289 -7.84 -27.48 1.00
C HIS A 289 -9.10 -28.08 1.62
N PRO A 290 -9.46 -27.74 2.87
CA PRO A 290 -10.64 -28.29 3.53
C PRO A 290 -11.96 -28.03 2.78
N ASP A 291 -12.14 -26.84 2.24
CA ASP A 291 -13.36 -26.42 1.54
C ASP A 291 -13.38 -26.85 0.07
N PHE A 292 -12.24 -27.26 -0.48
CA PHE A 292 -12.08 -27.71 -1.87
C PHE A 292 -11.37 -29.05 -1.93
N PRO A 293 -12.04 -30.16 -1.55
CA PRO A 293 -11.42 -31.46 -1.42
C PRO A 293 -11.07 -32.16 -2.75
N ASN A 294 -11.46 -31.61 -3.91
CA ASN A 294 -11.29 -32.20 -5.25
C ASN A 294 -10.39 -31.37 -6.16
#